data_966f2249081feda59587d2a0c28f4c0c
#
_entry.id   966f2249081feda59587d2a0c28f4c0c
#
_cell.length_a   1.000
_cell.length_b   1.000
_cell.length_c   1.000
_cell.angle_alpha   90.00
_cell.angle_beta   90.00
_cell.angle_gamma   90.00
#
_symmetry.space_group_name_H-M   'P 1'
#
loop_
_entity.id
_entity.type
_entity.pdbx_description
1 polymer ?
#
loop_
_entity_poly.entity_id
_entity_poly.type
_entity_poly.pdbx_seq_one_letter_code
_entity_poly.pdbx_strand_id
1 'polypeptide(L)'
;VMGSRVRLLGRNIERKAARHYLGRIFATCASLLLNINIYDTQCGAKIFRVSDSLKKVFQKPFKVHWTFDVEMFARFPMVTGKPLDEISSRWVEYPLDEWFEVQGSNIRPKHFIKGGGEFLTLCLYLRTPARKIYEKYLLGS
;
A
#
# COMPACT_ATOMS: atom_id res chain seq x y z
N VAL A 1 3.05 -8.78 -8.96
CA VAL A 1 3.92 -9.35 -7.92
C VAL A 1 4.41 -8.23 -7.04
N MET A 2 4.44 -8.43 -5.75
CA MET A 2 4.94 -7.47 -4.77
C MET A 2 6.02 -8.13 -3.93
N GLY A 3 7.12 -7.43 -3.71
CA GLY A 3 8.14 -7.89 -2.77
C GLY A 3 7.66 -7.75 -1.33
N SER A 4 8.08 -8.66 -0.47
CA SER A 4 7.81 -8.61 0.96
C SER A 4 9.11 -8.74 1.75
N ARG A 5 9.33 -7.81 2.69
CA ARG A 5 10.53 -7.77 3.54
C ARG A 5 10.31 -8.56 4.82
N VAL A 6 9.82 -9.78 4.65
CA VAL A 6 9.60 -10.71 5.76
C VAL A 6 10.90 -11.41 6.13
N ARG A 7 11.20 -11.48 7.43
CA ARG A 7 12.35 -12.26 7.94
C ARG A 7 11.97 -13.72 8.01
N LEU A 8 12.51 -14.51 7.10
CA LEU A 8 12.40 -15.96 7.08
C LEU A 8 13.79 -16.59 7.23
N LEU A 9 13.83 -17.86 7.62
CA LEU A 9 15.07 -18.62 7.64
C LEU A 9 15.67 -18.68 6.23
N GLY A 10 16.97 -18.44 6.13
CA GLY A 10 17.68 -18.39 4.84
C GLY A 10 17.52 -17.09 4.06
N ARG A 11 16.88 -16.05 4.64
CA ARG A 11 16.73 -14.71 4.03
C ARG A 11 17.54 -13.68 4.80
N ASN A 12 18.17 -12.77 4.09
CA ASN A 12 18.99 -11.72 4.69
C ASN A 12 18.28 -10.35 4.61
N ILE A 13 17.38 -10.10 5.58
CA ILE A 13 16.59 -8.88 5.66
C ILE A 13 17.10 -8.00 6.80
N GLU A 14 17.88 -6.97 6.48
CA GLU A 14 18.41 -6.02 7.45
C GLU A 14 17.48 -4.81 7.58
N ARG A 15 16.87 -4.66 8.74
CA ARG A 15 16.02 -3.53 9.11
C ARG A 15 16.21 -3.15 10.57
N LYS A 16 16.20 -1.85 10.85
CA LYS A 16 16.19 -1.35 12.24
C LYS A 16 14.92 -1.82 12.97
N ALA A 17 15.06 -2.30 14.21
CA ALA A 17 13.95 -2.85 14.98
C ALA A 17 12.74 -1.91 15.06
N ALA A 18 12.95 -0.62 15.38
CA ALA A 18 11.87 0.36 15.42
C ALA A 18 11.09 0.46 14.11
N ARG A 19 11.78 0.48 12.96
CA ARG A 19 11.13 0.49 11.63
C ARG A 19 10.39 -0.81 11.34
N HIS A 20 10.92 -1.92 11.82
CA HIS A 20 10.24 -3.20 11.66
C HIS A 20 8.88 -3.19 12.38
N TYR A 21 8.85 -2.85 13.67
CA TYR A 21 7.61 -2.87 14.45
C TYR A 21 6.60 -1.82 13.99
N LEU A 22 7.03 -0.58 13.75
CA LEU A 22 6.15 0.48 13.24
C LEU A 22 5.59 0.12 11.85
N GLY A 23 6.42 -0.45 10.97
CA GLY A 23 6.00 -0.94 9.67
C GLY A 23 4.97 -2.07 9.78
N ARG A 24 5.10 -2.97 10.78
CA ARG A 24 4.13 -4.04 11.03
C ARG A 24 2.78 -3.50 11.49
N ILE A 25 2.78 -2.54 12.43
CA ILE A 25 1.54 -1.88 12.87
C ILE A 25 0.84 -1.23 11.68
N PHE A 26 1.58 -0.46 10.87
CA PHE A 26 1.04 0.19 9.67
C PHE A 26 0.49 -0.84 8.67
N ALA A 27 1.24 -1.89 8.36
CA ALA A 27 0.81 -2.93 7.43
C ALA A 27 -0.46 -3.64 7.92
N THR A 28 -0.57 -3.89 9.22
CA THR A 28 -1.78 -4.46 9.83
C THR A 28 -2.98 -3.53 9.67
N CYS A 29 -2.81 -2.24 9.99
CA CYS A 29 -3.87 -1.24 9.80
C CYS A 29 -4.29 -1.13 8.33
N ALA A 30 -3.34 -1.14 7.39
CA ALA A 30 -3.61 -1.11 5.96
C ALA A 30 -4.36 -2.37 5.48
N SER A 31 -3.94 -3.54 5.95
CA SER A 31 -4.60 -4.82 5.67
C SER A 31 -6.06 -4.83 6.14
N LEU A 32 -6.31 -4.34 7.36
CA LEU A 32 -7.65 -4.20 7.92
C LEU A 32 -8.50 -3.16 7.17
N LEU A 33 -7.89 -2.03 6.77
CA LEU A 33 -8.60 -0.99 6.00
C LEU A 33 -9.04 -1.51 4.63
N LEU A 34 -8.15 -2.23 3.95
CA LEU A 34 -8.38 -2.77 2.62
C LEU A 34 -9.14 -4.10 2.62
N ASN A 35 -9.24 -4.76 3.78
CA ASN A 35 -9.78 -6.12 3.94
C ASN A 35 -9.07 -7.15 3.05
N ILE A 36 -7.75 -7.13 3.02
CA ILE A 36 -6.90 -8.07 2.27
C ILE A 36 -5.71 -8.51 3.11
N ASN A 37 -5.24 -9.73 2.90
CA ASN A 37 -4.10 -10.29 3.59
C ASN A 37 -2.79 -9.96 2.87
N ILE A 38 -2.26 -8.75 3.09
CA ILE A 38 -0.95 -8.34 2.59
C ILE A 38 -0.01 -8.12 3.78
N TYR A 39 1.17 -8.72 3.71
CA TYR A 39 2.18 -8.60 4.75
C TYR A 39 2.94 -7.27 4.68
N ASP A 40 3.33 -6.81 3.47
CA ASP A 40 4.15 -5.61 3.28
C ASP A 40 3.63 -4.74 2.12
N THR A 41 2.60 -3.94 2.40
CA THR A 41 2.02 -3.02 1.41
C THR A 41 3.00 -1.97 0.89
N GLN A 42 4.02 -1.61 1.70
CA GLN A 42 4.95 -0.52 1.42
C GLN A 42 6.31 -0.96 0.87
N CYS A 43 6.49 -2.22 0.51
CA CYS A 43 7.70 -2.63 -0.18
C CYS A 43 7.75 -1.98 -1.58
N GLY A 44 8.84 -1.25 -1.88
CA GLY A 44 9.01 -0.56 -3.17
C GLY A 44 9.22 -1.51 -4.36
N ALA A 45 9.58 -2.77 -4.10
CA ALA A 45 9.73 -3.77 -5.15
C ALA A 45 8.35 -4.27 -5.60
N LYS A 46 7.80 -3.66 -6.64
CA LYS A 46 6.50 -4.02 -7.21
C LYS A 46 6.58 -4.12 -8.73
N ILE A 47 6.03 -5.18 -9.28
CA ILE A 47 5.91 -5.41 -10.72
C ILE A 47 4.44 -5.58 -11.05
N PHE A 48 3.96 -4.82 -12.02
CA PHE A 48 2.59 -4.86 -12.48
C PHE A 48 2.53 -5.26 -13.96
N ARG A 49 1.57 -6.13 -14.27
CA ARG A 49 1.17 -6.32 -15.64
C ARG A 49 0.36 -5.10 -16.10
N VAL A 50 0.77 -4.47 -17.18
CA VAL A 50 0.03 -3.34 -17.74
C VAL A 50 -1.34 -3.81 -18.23
N SER A 51 -2.38 -3.19 -17.69
CA SER A 51 -3.79 -3.45 -18.04
C SER A 51 -4.55 -2.12 -18.02
N ASP A 52 -5.74 -2.09 -18.61
CA ASP A 52 -6.55 -0.87 -18.59
C ASP A 52 -7.00 -0.49 -17.17
N SER A 53 -7.23 -1.49 -16.30
CA SER A 53 -7.49 -1.22 -14.89
C SER A 53 -6.31 -0.54 -14.21
N LEU A 54 -5.08 -1.02 -14.47
CA LEU A 54 -3.87 -0.39 -13.91
C LEU A 54 -3.72 1.05 -14.42
N LYS A 55 -3.91 1.28 -15.72
CA LYS A 55 -3.85 2.64 -16.30
C LYS A 55 -4.83 3.58 -15.61
N LYS A 56 -6.08 3.14 -15.38
CA LYS A 56 -7.10 3.93 -14.66
C LYS A 56 -6.69 4.22 -13.21
N VAL A 57 -6.11 3.25 -12.49
CA VAL A 57 -5.61 3.44 -11.11
C VAL A 57 -4.58 4.58 -11.05
N PHE A 58 -3.70 4.66 -12.05
CA PHE A 58 -2.64 5.68 -12.12
C PHE A 58 -3.01 6.95 -12.90
N GLN A 59 -4.20 7.02 -13.48
CA GLN A 59 -4.62 8.14 -14.34
C GLN A 59 -4.73 9.47 -13.59
N LYS A 60 -5.15 9.43 -12.33
CA LYS A 60 -5.31 10.63 -11.49
C LYS A 60 -4.22 10.69 -10.42
N PRO A 61 -3.73 11.90 -10.05
CA PRO A 61 -2.79 12.04 -8.95
C PRO A 61 -3.28 11.36 -7.67
N PHE A 62 -2.35 10.80 -6.90
CA PHE A 62 -2.66 10.26 -5.58
C PHE A 62 -2.94 11.40 -4.59
N LYS A 63 -3.88 11.16 -3.67
CA LYS A 63 -4.22 12.13 -2.60
C LYS A 63 -3.20 12.14 -1.48
N VAL A 64 -2.48 11.03 -1.32
CA VAL A 64 -1.46 10.85 -0.30
C VAL A 64 -0.12 10.50 -0.94
N HIS A 65 0.98 10.84 -0.26
CA HIS A 65 2.34 10.61 -0.76
C HIS A 65 3.02 9.40 -0.09
N TRP A 66 2.99 9.36 1.23
CA TRP A 66 3.68 8.30 2.00
C TRP A 66 2.95 6.97 1.97
N THR A 67 1.63 7.03 1.91
CA THR A 67 0.73 5.89 1.95
C THR A 67 0.08 5.63 0.60
N PHE A 68 0.69 6.12 -0.49
CA PHE A 68 0.15 5.99 -1.85
C PHE A 68 -0.07 4.53 -2.27
N ASP A 69 0.74 3.60 -1.74
CA ASP A 69 0.57 2.17 -1.98
C ASP A 69 -0.79 1.67 -1.50
N VAL A 70 -1.22 2.12 -0.32
CA VAL A 70 -2.53 1.76 0.23
C VAL A 70 -3.64 2.36 -0.61
N GLU A 71 -3.49 3.63 -1.01
CA GLU A 71 -4.43 4.30 -1.92
C GLU A 71 -4.51 3.59 -3.28
N MET A 72 -3.36 3.18 -3.83
CA MET A 72 -3.29 2.44 -5.08
C MET A 72 -4.14 1.15 -5.01
N PHE A 73 -3.99 0.35 -3.95
CA PHE A 73 -4.80 -0.86 -3.77
C PHE A 73 -6.28 -0.55 -3.62
N ALA A 74 -6.61 0.51 -2.87
CA ALA A 74 -8.00 0.94 -2.68
C ALA A 74 -8.68 1.42 -3.98
N ARG A 75 -7.92 1.93 -4.95
CA ARG A 75 -8.45 2.38 -6.23
C ARG A 75 -8.90 1.24 -7.14
N PHE A 76 -8.30 0.04 -7.02
CA PHE A 76 -8.66 -1.09 -7.89
C PHE A 76 -10.16 -1.44 -7.86
N PRO A 77 -10.80 -1.67 -6.71
CA PRO A 77 -12.24 -1.91 -6.69
C PRO A 77 -13.07 -0.76 -7.25
N MET A 78 -12.62 0.48 -7.06
CA MET A 78 -13.33 1.67 -7.56
C MET A 78 -13.32 1.75 -9.10
N VAL A 79 -12.20 1.39 -9.73
CA VAL A 79 -12.07 1.46 -11.20
C VAL A 79 -12.54 0.21 -11.92
N THR A 80 -12.64 -0.93 -11.22
CA THR A 80 -13.06 -2.21 -11.81
C THR A 80 -14.48 -2.59 -11.49
N GLY A 81 -15.08 -1.99 -10.45
CA GLY A 81 -16.38 -2.40 -9.91
C GLY A 81 -16.38 -3.76 -9.21
N LYS A 82 -15.19 -4.38 -9.03
CA LYS A 82 -15.04 -5.69 -8.41
C LYS A 82 -14.55 -5.56 -6.96
N PRO A 83 -14.94 -6.47 -6.06
CA PRO A 83 -14.43 -6.47 -4.70
C PRO A 83 -12.92 -6.77 -4.68
N LEU A 84 -12.22 -6.21 -3.68
CA LEU A 84 -10.76 -6.26 -3.63
C LEU A 84 -10.21 -7.67 -3.37
N ASP A 85 -10.93 -8.50 -2.65
CA ASP A 85 -10.60 -9.91 -2.41
C ASP A 85 -10.55 -10.71 -3.73
N GLU A 86 -11.53 -10.52 -4.65
CA GLU A 86 -11.52 -11.11 -5.99
C GLU A 86 -10.29 -10.65 -6.79
N ILE A 87 -9.99 -9.35 -6.74
CA ILE A 87 -8.86 -8.78 -7.48
C ILE A 87 -7.53 -9.28 -6.91
N SER A 88 -7.39 -9.29 -5.57
CA SER A 88 -6.18 -9.67 -4.87
C SER A 88 -5.85 -11.16 -4.98
N SER A 89 -6.80 -12.01 -5.32
CA SER A 89 -6.56 -13.43 -5.57
C SER A 89 -5.52 -13.70 -6.67
N ARG A 90 -5.29 -12.70 -7.53
CA ARG A 90 -4.29 -12.74 -8.62
C ARG A 90 -2.97 -12.08 -8.25
N TRP A 91 -2.85 -11.55 -7.04
CA TRP A 91 -1.64 -10.89 -6.58
C TRP A 91 -0.75 -11.89 -5.86
N VAL A 92 0.54 -11.73 -6.05
CA VAL A 92 1.54 -12.58 -5.41
C VAL A 92 2.43 -11.70 -4.56
N GLU A 93 2.55 -12.01 -3.29
CA GLU A 93 3.53 -11.42 -2.38
C GLU A 93 4.73 -12.37 -2.31
N TYR A 94 5.88 -11.90 -2.78
CA TYR A 94 7.11 -12.67 -2.86
C TYR A 94 8.08 -12.25 -1.76
N PRO A 95 8.46 -13.13 -0.83
CA PRO A 95 9.47 -12.85 0.17
C PRO A 95 10.82 -12.59 -0.50
N LEU A 96 11.38 -11.39 -0.30
CA LEU A 96 12.68 -11.04 -0.86
C LEU A 96 13.78 -11.89 -0.22
N ASP A 97 14.78 -12.26 -1.02
CA ASP A 97 15.96 -13.00 -0.56
C ASP A 97 16.86 -12.11 0.29
N GLU A 98 17.05 -10.87 -0.16
CA GLU A 98 17.91 -9.89 0.47
C GLU A 98 17.27 -8.51 0.46
N TRP A 99 17.49 -7.78 1.54
CA TRP A 99 17.10 -6.37 1.65
C TRP A 99 18.02 -5.64 2.62
N PHE A 100 18.68 -4.61 2.15
CA PHE A 100 19.56 -3.76 2.94
C PHE A 100 19.01 -2.35 3.02
N GLU A 101 19.02 -1.77 4.23
CA GLU A 101 18.72 -0.35 4.39
C GLU A 101 19.91 0.47 3.92
N VAL A 102 19.72 1.32 2.90
CA VAL A 102 20.74 2.25 2.44
C VAL A 102 21.06 3.24 3.56
N GLN A 103 22.36 3.41 3.87
CA GLN A 103 22.82 4.39 4.82
C GLN A 103 22.45 5.80 4.35
N GLY A 104 21.92 6.63 5.27
CA GLY A 104 21.43 7.99 4.93
C GLY A 104 19.91 8.09 4.72
N SER A 105 19.18 7.00 4.71
CA SER A 105 17.71 6.98 4.73
C SER A 105 17.19 7.54 6.07
N ASN A 106 17.12 8.88 6.16
CA ASN A 106 16.67 9.60 7.36
C ASN A 106 15.14 9.63 7.45
N ILE A 107 14.52 8.49 7.74
CA ILE A 107 13.12 8.50 8.16
C ILE A 107 13.08 9.02 9.60
N ARG A 108 12.77 10.31 9.74
CA ARG A 108 12.61 10.98 11.04
C ARG A 108 11.22 10.65 11.62
N PRO A 109 11.04 10.73 12.96
CA PRO A 109 9.72 10.50 13.60
C PRO A 109 8.58 11.32 12.97
N LYS A 110 8.87 12.54 12.50
CA LYS A 110 7.90 13.40 11.80
C LYS A 110 7.27 12.73 10.55
N HIS A 111 8.00 11.84 9.89
CA HIS A 111 7.50 11.14 8.70
C HIS A 111 6.46 10.08 9.08
N PHE A 112 6.60 9.46 10.25
CA PHE A 112 5.59 8.55 10.77
C PHE A 112 4.31 9.28 11.17
N ILE A 113 4.43 10.46 11.77
CA ILE A 113 3.27 11.32 12.09
C ILE A 113 2.56 11.73 10.81
N LYS A 114 3.32 12.17 9.79
CA LYS A 114 2.76 12.52 8.49
C LYS A 114 2.08 11.32 7.84
N GLY A 115 2.73 10.17 7.81
CA GLY A 115 2.16 8.92 7.28
C GLY A 115 0.88 8.50 8.01
N GLY A 116 0.83 8.66 9.33
CA GLY A 116 -0.36 8.43 10.14
C GLY A 116 -1.52 9.37 9.77
N GLY A 117 -1.24 10.66 9.59
CA GLY A 117 -2.24 11.63 9.13
C GLY A 117 -2.77 11.33 7.72
N GLU A 118 -1.89 10.96 6.79
CA GLU A 118 -2.28 10.52 5.46
C GLU A 118 -3.13 9.25 5.51
N PHE A 119 -2.78 8.29 6.37
CA PHE A 119 -3.54 7.06 6.55
C PHE A 119 -4.95 7.35 7.09
N LEU A 120 -5.08 8.24 8.09
CA LEU A 120 -6.39 8.69 8.58
C LEU A 120 -7.21 9.36 7.46
N THR A 121 -6.57 10.15 6.62
CA THR A 121 -7.21 10.75 5.44
C THR A 121 -7.76 9.67 4.50
N LEU A 122 -6.99 8.62 4.24
CA LEU A 122 -7.47 7.47 3.45
C LEU A 122 -8.64 6.75 4.14
N CYS A 123 -8.57 6.55 5.45
CA CYS A 123 -9.69 5.95 6.20
C CYS A 123 -10.98 6.75 6.01
N LEU A 124 -10.90 8.08 6.07
CA LEU A 124 -12.05 8.95 5.83
C LEU A 124 -12.58 8.81 4.40
N TYR A 125 -11.71 8.83 3.38
CA TYR A 125 -12.13 8.65 1.99
C TYR A 125 -12.72 7.27 1.71
N LEU A 126 -12.23 6.23 2.35
CA LEU A 126 -12.62 4.85 2.02
C LEU A 126 -13.81 4.34 2.83
N ARG A 127 -14.02 4.84 4.05
CA ARG A 127 -15.03 4.36 5.01
C ARG A 127 -16.23 5.29 5.21
N THR A 128 -16.26 6.46 4.57
CA THR A 128 -17.34 7.46 4.70
C THR A 128 -18.05 7.70 3.36
N PRO A 129 -19.14 8.45 3.33
CA PRO A 129 -19.79 8.88 2.08
C PRO A 129 -18.86 9.61 1.10
N ALA A 130 -17.72 10.13 1.58
CA ALA A 130 -16.68 10.72 0.73
C ALA A 130 -16.11 9.73 -0.30
N ARG A 131 -16.27 8.42 -0.07
CA ARG A 131 -15.91 7.38 -1.03
C ARG A 131 -16.58 7.60 -2.39
N LYS A 132 -17.86 7.90 -2.42
CA LYS A 132 -18.60 8.15 -3.68
C LYS A 132 -18.05 9.36 -4.44
N ILE A 133 -17.67 10.41 -3.71
CA ILE A 133 -17.04 11.61 -4.31
C ILE A 133 -15.67 11.23 -4.89
N TYR A 134 -14.92 10.40 -4.18
CA TYR A 134 -13.61 9.95 -4.62
C TYR A 134 -13.69 9.02 -5.85
N GLU A 135 -14.63 8.09 -5.87
CA GLU A 135 -14.91 7.24 -7.03
C GLU A 135 -15.28 8.08 -8.27
N LYS A 136 -16.16 9.07 -8.10
CA LYS A 136 -16.51 10.01 -9.18
C LYS A 136 -15.29 10.77 -9.69
N TYR A 137 -14.43 11.25 -8.81
CA TYR A 137 -13.17 11.90 -9.17
C TYR A 137 -12.26 10.96 -10.01
N LEU A 138 -12.15 9.69 -9.62
CA LEU A 138 -11.32 8.71 -10.34
C LEU A 138 -11.87 8.37 -11.72
N LEU A 139 -13.17 8.24 -11.84
CA LEU A 139 -13.84 7.82 -13.09
C LEU A 139 -14.03 8.99 -14.06
N GLY A 140 -13.84 10.23 -13.62
CA GLY A 140 -13.97 11.41 -14.47
C GLY A 140 -15.41 11.77 -14.83
N SER A 141 -16.37 11.30 -14.02
CA SER A 141 -17.80 11.55 -14.18
C SER A 141 -18.33 12.59 -13.21
#